data_f24446191878588b0064fb307c9cfcfe
#
_entry.id   f24446191878588b0064fb307c9cfcfe
#
_cell.length_a   1.000
_cell.length_b   1.000
_cell.length_c   1.000
_cell.angle_alpha   90.00
_cell.angle_beta   90.00
_cell.angle_gamma   90.00
#
_symmetry.space_group_name_H-M   'P 1'
#
loop_
_entity.id
_entity.type
_entity.pdbx_description
1 polymer ?
#
loop_
_entity_poly.entity_id
_entity_poly.type
_entity_poly.pdbx_seq_one_letter_code
_entity_poly.pdbx_strand_id
1 'polypeptide(L)'
;RLEELKGLRTAIEAWQLLGPDAPQLIVAGTGPLEAWAKENAPDTVTFTGQLPHGTLTELLAQSRAALCPSLCYESFALIPAEAHAVGTPVLASDLGNVGAAVQEGIDGLHFAPGNAAALADAVRKLQNVGETFDLTAMQQKACQAYNAEQNYRELMTIYREIMRNENS
;
A
#
# COMPACT_ATOMS: atom_id res chain seq x y z
N ARG A 1 0.45 1.78 11.48
CA ARG A 1 0.45 1.15 12.82
C ARG A 1 0.73 -0.33 12.70
N LEU A 2 1.49 -0.91 13.66
CA LEU A 2 1.85 -2.33 13.71
C LEU A 2 0.81 -3.10 14.53
N GLU A 3 -0.30 -3.46 13.87
CA GLU A 3 -1.48 -4.12 14.46
C GLU A 3 -1.87 -5.36 13.65
N GLU A 4 -2.64 -6.28 14.26
CA GLU A 4 -3.14 -7.50 13.60
C GLU A 4 -3.88 -7.18 12.30
N LEU A 5 -4.80 -6.22 12.34
CA LEU A 5 -5.63 -5.86 11.20
C LEU A 5 -4.84 -5.25 10.03
N LYS A 6 -3.60 -4.80 10.27
CA LYS A 6 -2.69 -4.31 9.22
C LYS A 6 -1.86 -5.42 8.58
N GLY A 7 -2.06 -6.67 9.01
CA GLY A 7 -1.49 -7.86 8.37
C GLY A 7 0.02 -8.04 8.56
N LEU A 8 0.60 -7.44 9.62
CA LEU A 8 2.05 -7.56 9.85
C LEU A 8 2.49 -9.02 10.03
N ARG A 9 1.66 -9.88 10.66
CA ARG A 9 1.97 -11.32 10.77
C ARG A 9 2.09 -11.96 9.40
N THR A 10 1.11 -11.73 8.52
CA THR A 10 1.13 -12.25 7.15
C THR A 10 2.39 -11.84 6.40
N ALA A 11 2.84 -10.58 6.59
CA ALA A 11 4.07 -10.10 5.98
C ALA A 11 5.30 -10.84 6.52
N ILE A 12 5.45 -10.96 7.85
CA ILE A 12 6.59 -11.67 8.46
C ILE A 12 6.61 -13.14 8.04
N GLU A 13 5.48 -13.84 8.10
CA GLU A 13 5.35 -15.24 7.67
C GLU A 13 5.71 -15.41 6.17
N ALA A 14 5.29 -14.48 5.32
CA ALA A 14 5.65 -14.51 3.90
C ALA A 14 7.17 -14.36 3.69
N TRP A 15 7.84 -13.48 4.46
CA TRP A 15 9.29 -13.31 4.41
C TRP A 15 10.04 -14.53 4.95
N GLN A 16 9.51 -15.22 5.95
CA GLN A 16 10.02 -16.52 6.40
C GLN A 16 9.92 -17.57 5.28
N LEU A 17 8.80 -17.62 4.54
CA LEU A 17 8.59 -18.53 3.39
C LEU A 17 9.47 -18.20 2.18
N LEU A 18 9.84 -16.94 1.98
CA LEU A 18 10.77 -16.52 0.94
C LEU A 18 12.20 -16.97 1.25
N GLY A 19 12.54 -17.08 2.53
CA GLY A 19 13.85 -17.57 2.98
C GLY A 19 14.98 -16.54 2.83
N PRO A 20 16.24 -17.00 2.73
CA PRO A 20 17.41 -16.13 2.76
C PRO A 20 17.53 -15.22 1.52
N ASP A 21 16.92 -15.59 0.40
CA ASP A 21 16.92 -14.80 -0.84
C ASP A 21 15.76 -13.78 -0.89
N ALA A 22 15.02 -13.61 0.22
CA ALA A 22 13.97 -12.61 0.31
C ALA A 22 14.51 -11.21 0.09
N PRO A 23 13.79 -10.34 -0.65
CA PRO A 23 14.18 -8.94 -0.76
C PRO A 23 14.11 -8.26 0.62
N GLN A 24 14.82 -7.13 0.77
CA GLN A 24 14.71 -6.35 2.00
C GLN A 24 13.27 -5.85 2.18
N LEU A 25 12.70 -6.06 3.37
CA LEU A 25 11.44 -5.47 3.81
C LEU A 25 11.72 -4.41 4.85
N ILE A 26 11.24 -3.20 4.60
CA ILE A 26 11.31 -2.11 5.56
C ILE A 26 9.92 -1.92 6.17
N VAL A 27 9.85 -2.10 7.49
CA VAL A 27 8.61 -1.94 8.28
C VAL A 27 8.66 -0.62 9.02
N ALA A 28 7.88 0.36 8.55
CA ALA A 28 7.76 1.68 9.16
C ALA A 28 6.54 1.76 10.08
N GLY A 29 6.72 2.35 11.25
CA GLY A 29 5.66 2.54 12.24
C GLY A 29 5.93 1.86 13.57
N THR A 30 4.98 2.01 14.49
CA THR A 30 4.99 1.42 15.83
C THR A 30 3.63 0.81 16.15
N GLY A 31 3.56 -0.07 17.13
CA GLY A 31 2.29 -0.67 17.56
C GLY A 31 2.48 -1.93 18.42
N PRO A 32 1.37 -2.51 18.88
CA PRO A 32 1.40 -3.64 19.82
C PRO A 32 2.10 -4.89 19.28
N LEU A 33 2.19 -5.06 17.97
CA LEU A 33 2.89 -6.22 17.39
C LEU A 33 4.41 -6.01 17.21
N GLU A 34 4.97 -4.86 17.56
CA GLU A 34 6.37 -4.55 17.27
C GLU A 34 7.34 -5.54 17.92
N ALA A 35 7.14 -5.87 19.20
CA ALA A 35 7.99 -6.81 19.91
C ALA A 35 7.94 -8.21 19.28
N TRP A 36 6.73 -8.72 19.04
CA TRP A 36 6.53 -10.01 18.38
C TRP A 36 7.17 -10.04 16.98
N ALA A 37 6.98 -8.98 16.20
CA ALA A 37 7.50 -8.91 14.86
C ALA A 37 9.03 -8.93 14.81
N LYS A 38 9.69 -8.18 15.71
CA LYS A 38 11.15 -8.18 15.83
C LYS A 38 11.73 -9.54 16.27
N GLU A 39 11.00 -10.28 17.11
CA GLU A 39 11.41 -11.62 17.55
C GLU A 39 11.26 -12.68 16.46
N ASN A 40 10.28 -12.52 15.56
CA ASN A 40 9.94 -13.52 14.54
C ASN A 40 10.38 -13.16 13.13
N ALA A 41 10.85 -11.95 12.90
CA ALA A 41 11.28 -11.50 11.59
C ALA A 41 12.62 -12.11 11.17
N PRO A 42 12.78 -12.51 9.91
CA PRO A 42 14.10 -12.88 9.37
C PRO A 42 14.99 -11.64 9.21
N ASP A 43 16.30 -11.85 9.05
CA ASP A 43 17.31 -10.78 8.97
C ASP A 43 17.08 -9.81 7.78
N THR A 44 16.30 -10.23 6.78
CA THR A 44 15.92 -9.40 5.64
C THR A 44 14.84 -8.35 5.97
N VAL A 45 14.33 -8.31 7.22
CA VAL A 45 13.30 -7.36 7.66
C VAL A 45 13.92 -6.33 8.60
N THR A 46 13.75 -5.06 8.29
CA THR A 46 14.24 -3.92 9.08
C THR A 46 13.07 -3.09 9.62
N PHE A 47 13.13 -2.73 10.89
CA PHE A 47 12.13 -1.89 11.56
C PHE A 47 12.70 -0.48 11.79
N THR A 48 12.01 0.53 11.29
CA THR A 48 12.46 1.93 11.39
C THR A 48 11.80 2.70 12.53
N GLY A 49 10.75 2.13 13.16
CA GLY A 49 9.87 2.91 14.02
C GLY A 49 9.03 3.91 13.21
N GLN A 50 8.49 4.91 13.88
CA GLN A 50 7.69 5.94 13.22
C GLN A 50 8.60 6.90 12.44
N LEU A 51 8.28 7.12 11.16
CA LEU A 51 8.98 8.06 10.29
C LEU A 51 8.16 9.34 10.09
N PRO A 52 8.83 10.50 9.93
CA PRO A 52 8.19 11.71 9.41
C PRO A 52 7.61 11.45 8.01
N HIS A 53 6.51 12.15 7.66
CA HIS A 53 5.83 11.94 6.38
C HIS A 53 6.75 12.13 5.16
N GLY A 54 7.60 13.17 5.15
CA GLY A 54 8.56 13.38 4.06
C GLY A 54 9.54 12.22 3.88
N THR A 55 10.09 11.69 5.00
CA THR A 55 10.98 10.52 4.97
C THR A 55 10.26 9.27 4.49
N LEU A 56 8.98 9.08 4.87
CA LEU A 56 8.17 7.96 4.37
C LEU A 56 7.95 8.08 2.85
N THR A 57 7.66 9.28 2.35
CA THR A 57 7.49 9.55 0.92
C THR A 57 8.78 9.26 0.13
N GLU A 58 9.94 9.68 0.64
CA GLU A 58 11.24 9.36 0.03
C GLU A 58 11.52 7.85 0.04
N LEU A 59 11.19 7.16 1.14
CA LEU A 59 11.33 5.71 1.24
C LEU A 59 10.44 4.99 0.22
N LEU A 60 9.18 5.41 0.08
CA LEU A 60 8.27 4.87 -0.93
C LEU A 60 8.84 5.07 -2.34
N ALA A 61 9.31 6.28 -2.68
CA ALA A 61 9.87 6.60 -3.99
C ALA A 61 11.12 5.77 -4.35
N GLN A 62 11.87 5.31 -3.35
CA GLN A 62 13.06 4.46 -3.52
C GLN A 62 12.74 2.96 -3.42
N SER A 63 11.52 2.60 -3.03
CA SER A 63 11.10 1.22 -2.87
C SER A 63 10.70 0.60 -4.20
N ARG A 64 10.97 -0.69 -4.35
CA ARG A 64 10.52 -1.46 -5.51
C ARG A 64 9.01 -1.67 -5.53
N ALA A 65 8.38 -1.74 -4.36
CA ALA A 65 6.94 -1.73 -4.17
C ALA A 65 6.59 -1.34 -2.73
N ALA A 66 5.38 -0.84 -2.53
CA ALA A 66 4.75 -0.74 -1.22
C ALA A 66 3.94 -2.00 -0.92
N LEU A 67 3.85 -2.38 0.36
CA LEU A 67 3.09 -3.55 0.80
C LEU A 67 1.90 -3.13 1.67
N CYS A 68 0.70 -3.55 1.29
CA CYS A 68 -0.55 -3.30 2.00
C CYS A 68 -1.27 -4.62 2.35
N PRO A 69 -0.83 -5.35 3.41
CA PRO A 69 -1.34 -6.67 3.73
C PRO A 69 -2.57 -6.61 4.66
N SER A 70 -3.40 -5.58 4.57
CA SER A 70 -4.54 -5.35 5.46
C SER A 70 -5.52 -6.52 5.49
N LEU A 71 -5.99 -6.84 6.70
CA LEU A 71 -6.98 -7.88 6.99
C LEU A 71 -8.37 -7.31 7.29
N CYS A 72 -8.56 -6.01 7.11
CA CYS A 72 -9.84 -5.33 7.36
C CYS A 72 -10.23 -4.43 6.19
N TYR A 73 -11.51 -4.13 6.11
CA TYR A 73 -12.02 -3.10 5.21
C TYR A 73 -11.56 -1.72 5.69
N GLU A 74 -10.76 -1.05 4.90
CA GLU A 74 -10.33 0.31 5.19
C GLU A 74 -11.28 1.33 4.55
N SER A 75 -11.53 2.43 5.25
CA SER A 75 -12.37 3.52 4.70
C SER A 75 -11.71 4.21 3.52
N PHE A 76 -10.37 4.35 3.58
CA PHE A 76 -9.56 4.90 2.51
C PHE A 76 -8.17 4.26 2.51
N ALA A 77 -7.71 3.83 1.34
CA ALA A 77 -6.42 3.19 1.16
C ALA A 77 -5.32 4.26 0.93
N LEU A 78 -4.83 4.91 2.00
CA LEU A 78 -3.82 5.97 1.91
C LEU A 78 -2.50 5.48 1.31
N ILE A 79 -1.99 4.33 1.75
CA ILE A 79 -0.68 3.83 1.29
C ILE A 79 -0.64 3.55 -0.21
N PRO A 80 -1.62 2.88 -0.85
CA PRO A 80 -1.69 2.80 -2.29
C PRO A 80 -1.67 4.16 -2.99
N ALA A 81 -2.45 5.13 -2.49
CA ALA A 81 -2.49 6.46 -3.07
C ALA A 81 -1.14 7.19 -2.98
N GLU A 82 -0.49 7.14 -1.80
CA GLU A 82 0.84 7.74 -1.57
C GLU A 82 1.92 7.05 -2.40
N ALA A 83 1.92 5.72 -2.49
CA ALA A 83 2.85 4.94 -3.28
C ALA A 83 2.72 5.26 -4.78
N HIS A 84 1.51 5.22 -5.32
CA HIS A 84 1.25 5.55 -6.72
C HIS A 84 1.61 7.01 -7.05
N ALA A 85 1.40 7.96 -6.14
CA ALA A 85 1.77 9.37 -6.34
C ALA A 85 3.29 9.57 -6.52
N VAL A 86 4.11 8.68 -6.01
CA VAL A 86 5.57 8.67 -6.22
C VAL A 86 6.04 7.66 -7.26
N GLY A 87 5.11 6.99 -7.96
CA GLY A 87 5.42 6.02 -9.00
C GLY A 87 5.82 4.62 -8.46
N THR A 88 5.41 4.27 -7.26
CA THR A 88 5.74 2.99 -6.62
C THR A 88 4.56 2.04 -6.70
N PRO A 89 4.71 0.85 -7.33
CA PRO A 89 3.65 -0.16 -7.41
C PRO A 89 3.31 -0.73 -6.02
N VAL A 90 2.13 -1.33 -5.90
CA VAL A 90 1.65 -1.84 -4.62
C VAL A 90 1.36 -3.35 -4.67
N LEU A 91 1.84 -4.08 -3.67
CA LEU A 91 1.37 -5.42 -3.35
C LEU A 91 0.22 -5.28 -2.33
N ALA A 92 -1.00 -5.59 -2.74
CA ALA A 92 -2.21 -5.33 -1.97
C ALA A 92 -2.96 -6.61 -1.60
N SER A 93 -3.50 -6.67 -0.38
CA SER A 93 -4.57 -7.63 -0.10
C SER A 93 -5.76 -7.37 -1.01
N ASP A 94 -6.31 -8.40 -1.65
CA ASP A 94 -7.54 -8.31 -2.44
C ASP A 94 -8.75 -8.18 -1.52
N LEU A 95 -8.85 -7.02 -0.84
CA LEU A 95 -9.88 -6.75 0.15
C LEU A 95 -10.32 -5.28 0.14
N GLY A 96 -11.59 -5.04 -0.11
CA GLY A 96 -12.22 -3.73 0.00
C GLY A 96 -11.49 -2.62 -0.75
N ASN A 97 -11.35 -1.44 -0.13
CA ASN A 97 -10.72 -0.29 -0.77
C ASN A 97 -9.21 -0.47 -1.02
N VAL A 98 -8.53 -1.34 -0.26
CA VAL A 98 -7.11 -1.62 -0.49
C VAL A 98 -6.93 -2.38 -1.81
N GLY A 99 -7.72 -3.44 -2.04
CA GLY A 99 -7.72 -4.15 -3.32
C GLY A 99 -8.21 -3.27 -4.47
N ALA A 100 -9.31 -2.54 -4.28
CA ALA A 100 -9.88 -1.67 -5.31
C ALA A 100 -8.95 -0.50 -5.75
N ALA A 101 -8.00 -0.09 -4.90
CA ALA A 101 -7.03 0.96 -5.20
C ALA A 101 -5.90 0.49 -6.12
N VAL A 102 -5.77 -0.82 -6.36
CA VAL A 102 -4.70 -1.42 -7.16
C VAL A 102 -5.29 -2.13 -8.37
N GLN A 103 -4.71 -1.95 -9.54
CA GLN A 103 -5.06 -2.65 -10.77
C GLN A 103 -4.03 -3.73 -11.05
N GLU A 104 -4.46 -5.01 -10.94
CA GLU A 104 -3.59 -6.19 -11.14
C GLU A 104 -2.78 -6.09 -12.44
N GLY A 105 -1.45 -6.17 -12.32
CA GLY A 105 -0.52 -6.15 -13.45
C GLY A 105 -0.30 -4.78 -14.11
N ILE A 106 -0.97 -3.71 -13.62
CA ILE A 106 -0.84 -2.35 -14.16
C ILE A 106 -0.11 -1.44 -13.18
N ASP A 107 -0.59 -1.37 -11.92
CA ASP A 107 -0.01 -0.52 -10.89
C ASP A 107 0.29 -1.29 -9.59
N GLY A 108 0.18 -2.63 -9.63
CA GLY A 108 0.53 -3.52 -8.56
C GLY A 108 0.09 -4.96 -8.78
N LEU A 109 0.14 -5.76 -7.73
CA LEU A 109 -0.33 -7.15 -7.72
C LEU A 109 -1.19 -7.39 -6.48
N HIS A 110 -2.17 -8.30 -6.62
CA HIS A 110 -3.00 -8.73 -5.52
C HIS A 110 -2.53 -10.05 -4.91
N PHE A 111 -2.88 -10.24 -3.65
CA PHE A 111 -2.81 -11.53 -2.97
C PHE A 111 -3.98 -11.74 -2.02
N ALA A 112 -4.32 -12.98 -1.74
CA ALA A 112 -5.43 -13.33 -0.84
C ALA A 112 -5.13 -12.83 0.59
N PRO A 113 -6.06 -12.09 1.24
CA PRO A 113 -5.88 -11.56 2.59
C PRO A 113 -5.51 -12.65 3.61
N GLY A 114 -4.51 -12.40 4.44
CA GLY A 114 -4.06 -13.34 5.46
C GLY A 114 -3.29 -14.56 4.94
N ASN A 115 -3.06 -14.66 3.63
CA ASN A 115 -2.37 -15.79 3.03
C ASN A 115 -0.88 -15.45 2.77
N ALA A 116 -0.01 -15.87 3.68
CA ALA A 116 1.43 -15.63 3.58
C ALA A 116 2.08 -16.26 2.35
N ALA A 117 1.61 -17.44 1.93
CA ALA A 117 2.13 -18.11 0.72
C ALA A 117 1.75 -17.33 -0.55
N ALA A 118 0.51 -16.84 -0.65
CA ALA A 118 0.08 -16.00 -1.77
C ALA A 118 0.85 -14.68 -1.83
N LEU A 119 1.13 -14.06 -0.68
CA LEU A 119 1.99 -12.88 -0.61
C LEU A 119 3.43 -13.20 -1.07
N ALA A 120 4.03 -14.28 -0.60
CA ALA A 120 5.36 -14.69 -1.04
C ALA A 120 5.42 -14.92 -2.56
N ASP A 121 4.37 -15.50 -3.15
CA ASP A 121 4.27 -15.68 -4.61
C ASP A 121 4.12 -14.35 -5.34
N ALA A 122 3.37 -13.39 -4.81
CA ALA A 122 3.27 -12.04 -5.36
C ALA A 122 4.64 -11.32 -5.33
N VAL A 123 5.41 -11.47 -4.23
CA VAL A 123 6.79 -10.93 -4.14
C VAL A 123 7.69 -11.56 -5.20
N ARG A 124 7.65 -12.88 -5.39
CA ARG A 124 8.43 -13.57 -6.44
C ARG A 124 8.05 -13.09 -7.84
N LYS A 125 6.75 -12.92 -8.11
CA LYS A 125 6.26 -12.36 -9.38
C LYS A 125 6.83 -10.96 -9.59
N LEU A 126 6.75 -10.08 -8.59
CA LEU A 126 7.30 -8.74 -8.67
C LEU A 126 8.80 -8.72 -8.98
N GLN A 127 9.58 -9.64 -8.39
CA GLN A 127 11.01 -9.75 -8.67
C GLN A 127 11.30 -10.12 -10.13
N ASN A 128 10.45 -10.95 -10.75
CA ASN A 128 10.59 -11.42 -12.11
C ASN A 128 10.00 -10.46 -13.16
N VAL A 129 8.96 -9.70 -12.80
CA VAL A 129 8.19 -8.80 -13.68
C VAL A 129 8.74 -7.36 -13.66
N GLY A 130 9.79 -7.11 -12.94
CA GLY A 130 10.34 -5.82 -12.47
C GLY A 130 10.46 -4.63 -13.42
N GLU A 131 10.01 -4.70 -14.68
CA GLU A 131 10.05 -3.59 -15.62
C GLU A 131 8.71 -3.35 -16.38
N THR A 132 7.63 -4.03 -16.01
CA THR A 132 6.38 -3.98 -16.78
C THR A 132 5.38 -2.92 -16.30
N PHE A 133 5.60 -2.29 -15.15
CA PHE A 133 4.73 -1.21 -14.69
C PHE A 133 5.12 0.12 -15.34
N ASP A 134 4.15 0.83 -15.90
CA ASP A 134 4.36 2.20 -16.35
C ASP A 134 4.28 3.17 -15.16
N LEU A 135 5.42 3.32 -14.47
CA LEU A 135 5.53 4.13 -13.26
C LEU A 135 5.15 5.60 -13.51
N THR A 136 5.41 6.11 -14.71
CA THR A 136 5.06 7.50 -15.08
C THR A 136 3.56 7.67 -15.24
N ALA A 137 2.90 6.77 -15.96
CA ALA A 137 1.45 6.79 -16.11
C ALA A 137 0.73 6.57 -14.77
N MET A 138 1.24 5.68 -13.92
CA MET A 138 0.75 5.44 -12.55
C MET A 138 0.79 6.73 -11.72
N GLN A 139 1.92 7.42 -11.68
CA GLN A 139 2.10 8.67 -10.96
C GLN A 139 1.16 9.77 -11.47
N GLN A 140 1.06 9.93 -12.80
CA GLN A 140 0.16 10.92 -13.40
C GLN A 140 -1.30 10.66 -13.04
N LYS A 141 -1.75 9.41 -13.11
CA LYS A 141 -3.10 8.99 -12.73
C LYS A 141 -3.39 9.28 -11.26
N ALA A 142 -2.47 8.94 -10.36
CA ALA A 142 -2.63 9.20 -8.93
C ALA A 142 -2.69 10.70 -8.62
N CYS A 143 -1.80 11.51 -9.19
CA CYS A 143 -1.81 12.96 -9.02
C CYS A 143 -3.09 13.63 -9.55
N GLN A 144 -3.69 13.10 -10.60
CA GLN A 144 -4.99 13.57 -11.11
C GLN A 144 -6.14 13.17 -10.17
N ALA A 145 -6.18 11.90 -9.74
CA ALA A 145 -7.25 11.37 -8.89
C ALA A 145 -7.31 12.04 -7.51
N TYR A 146 -6.16 12.42 -6.95
CA TYR A 146 -6.03 13.01 -5.61
C TYR A 146 -5.70 14.50 -5.63
N ASN A 147 -6.13 15.22 -6.66
CA ASN A 147 -5.93 16.66 -6.79
C ASN A 147 -6.88 17.45 -5.88
N ALA A 148 -6.33 18.21 -4.94
CA ALA A 148 -7.11 18.96 -3.95
C ALA A 148 -8.04 20.01 -4.59
N GLU A 149 -7.62 20.67 -5.67
CA GLU A 149 -8.43 21.70 -6.35
C GLU A 149 -9.59 21.05 -7.11
N GLN A 150 -9.35 19.93 -7.78
CA GLN A 150 -10.41 19.18 -8.45
C GLN A 150 -11.45 18.67 -7.44
N ASN A 151 -11.01 18.07 -6.33
CA ASN A 151 -11.88 17.60 -5.26
C ASN A 151 -12.73 18.75 -4.69
N TYR A 152 -12.13 19.92 -4.45
CA TYR A 152 -12.85 21.10 -3.99
C TYR A 152 -13.94 21.52 -5.00
N ARG A 153 -13.63 21.55 -6.29
CA ARG A 153 -14.61 21.93 -7.34
C ARG A 153 -15.78 20.94 -7.40
N GLU A 154 -15.51 19.65 -7.33
CA GLU A 154 -16.52 18.59 -7.31
C GLU A 154 -17.42 18.70 -6.07
N LEU A 155 -16.81 18.86 -4.89
CA LEU A 155 -17.55 19.05 -3.64
C LEU A 155 -18.45 20.31 -3.69
N MET A 156 -17.93 21.42 -4.19
CA MET A 156 -18.71 22.66 -4.34
C MET A 156 -19.84 22.52 -5.38
N THR A 157 -19.70 21.68 -6.36
CA THR A 157 -20.76 21.38 -7.32
C THR A 157 -21.90 20.64 -6.63
N ILE A 158 -21.58 19.60 -5.84
CA ILE A 158 -22.58 18.86 -5.04
C ILE A 158 -23.33 19.79 -4.09
N TYR A 159 -22.63 20.65 -3.36
CA TYR A 159 -23.29 21.61 -2.47
C TYR A 159 -24.24 22.55 -3.19
N ARG A 160 -23.85 23.09 -4.35
CA ARG A 160 -24.72 23.97 -5.14
C ARG A 160 -25.96 23.24 -5.67
N GLU A 161 -25.87 21.99 -6.05
CA GLU A 161 -27.01 21.16 -6.49
C GLU A 161 -27.99 20.92 -5.35
N ILE A 162 -27.50 20.57 -4.15
CA ILE A 162 -28.35 20.36 -2.97
C ILE A 162 -29.09 21.66 -2.62
N MET A 163 -28.40 22.79 -2.55
CA MET A 163 -29.00 24.08 -2.22
C MET A 163 -30.04 24.56 -3.26
N ARG A 164 -29.91 24.17 -4.52
CA ARG A 164 -30.94 24.48 -5.55
C ARG A 164 -32.20 23.64 -5.36
N ASN A 165 -32.03 22.36 -5.01
CA ASN A 165 -33.15 21.44 -4.82
C ASN A 165 -33.97 21.74 -3.56
N GLU A 166 -33.40 22.35 -2.54
CA GLU A 166 -34.11 22.80 -1.33
C GLU A 166 -34.95 24.07 -1.56
N ASN A 167 -34.70 24.82 -2.66
CA ASN A 167 -35.43 26.06 -2.98
C ASN A 167 -36.46 25.85 -4.12
N SER A 168 -36.74 24.61 -4.51
CA SER A 168 -37.74 24.22 -5.51
C SER A 168 -38.91 23.46 -4.86
#